data_19bc49789f7699021607ec929773e4f3
#
_entry.id   19bc49789f7699021607ec929773e4f3
#
_cell.length_a   1.000
_cell.length_b   1.000
_cell.length_c   1.000
_cell.angle_alpha   90.00
_cell.angle_beta   90.00
_cell.angle_gamma   90.00
#
_symmetry.space_group_name_H-M   'P 1'
#
loop_
_entity.id
_entity.type
_entity.pdbx_description
1 polymer ?
#
loop_
_entity_poly.entity_id
_entity_poly.type
_entity_poly.pdbx_seq_one_letter_code
_entity_poly.pdbx_strand_id
1 'polypeptide(L)'
;MTLQQLRYIIAIDEYRHFGKAAEACNLTQSTLSLMVKKLVEELDVRLFDRDAHPVAPTEIGRKVIDQAKVVLYQVEQIAEMTRSEKEVQSGPLNIALISTVSPVLVPGLFKYFREHYPAISLQTEEMLSITIKEKLRKAEVDMGIMAGPVNDPEFLEIPLYHERFLAYVSPEHPAYSLERIQTDYLLQQPIWIIRDGLRQWIPGDSPEKEFTYDRFFEGGRVGILIQVVNDNGGITIIPETHTNLILNSHQSSLRPIVDPVPSRGISLVIRRDYIHEAKLNAVVEAVRHVIPGVLLENVIRQGRLTL
;
A
#
# COMPACT_ATOMS: atom_id res chain seq x y z
N MET A 1 -14.39 28.23 -13.29
CA MET A 1 -13.45 27.10 -13.15
C MET A 1 -13.75 26.04 -14.19
N THR A 2 -12.74 25.46 -14.86
CA THR A 2 -12.88 24.43 -15.89
C THR A 2 -11.99 23.22 -15.59
N LEU A 3 -12.34 22.03 -16.13
CA LEU A 3 -11.52 20.82 -15.97
C LEU A 3 -10.11 21.00 -16.52
N GLN A 4 -9.94 21.79 -17.57
CA GLN A 4 -8.63 22.11 -18.12
C GLN A 4 -7.78 22.92 -17.13
N GLN A 5 -8.36 23.90 -16.46
CA GLN A 5 -7.63 24.66 -15.43
C GLN A 5 -7.20 23.77 -14.27
N LEU A 6 -8.02 22.76 -13.88
CA LEU A 6 -7.64 21.76 -12.88
C LEU A 6 -6.44 20.93 -13.34
N ARG A 7 -6.40 20.49 -14.59
CA ARG A 7 -5.24 19.78 -15.16
C ARG A 7 -3.96 20.64 -15.13
N TYR A 8 -4.10 21.94 -15.40
CA TYR A 8 -2.95 22.84 -15.40
C TYR A 8 -2.32 23.02 -14.01
N ILE A 9 -3.12 23.17 -12.96
CA ILE A 9 -2.57 23.28 -11.59
C ILE A 9 -1.95 21.98 -11.12
N ILE A 10 -2.49 20.83 -11.51
CA ILE A 10 -1.89 19.52 -11.22
C ILE A 10 -0.54 19.38 -11.93
N ALA A 11 -0.45 19.73 -13.21
CA ALA A 11 0.82 19.69 -13.96
C ALA A 11 1.87 20.61 -13.35
N ILE A 12 1.51 21.82 -12.89
CA ILE A 12 2.47 22.71 -12.21
C ILE A 12 2.95 22.10 -10.89
N ASP A 13 2.10 21.45 -10.13
CA ASP A 13 2.50 20.76 -8.89
C ASP A 13 3.44 19.60 -9.17
N GLU A 14 3.21 18.82 -10.24
CA GLU A 14 4.03 17.68 -10.64
C GLU A 14 5.42 18.11 -11.13
N TYR A 15 5.47 19.04 -12.09
CA TYR A 15 6.73 19.48 -12.71
C TYR A 15 7.47 20.55 -11.92
N ARG A 16 6.82 21.17 -10.93
CA ARG A 16 7.39 22.26 -10.12
C ARG A 16 7.99 23.40 -10.93
N HIS A 17 7.54 23.56 -12.18
CA HIS A 17 8.06 24.52 -13.14
C HIS A 17 7.00 24.83 -14.21
N PHE A 18 6.60 26.11 -14.34
CA PHE A 18 5.57 26.55 -15.28
C PHE A 18 5.87 26.21 -16.76
N GLY A 19 7.13 26.32 -17.19
CA GLY A 19 7.52 25.99 -18.56
C GLY A 19 7.34 24.50 -18.87
N LYS A 20 7.89 23.62 -18.01
CA LYS A 20 7.75 22.16 -18.18
C LYS A 20 6.29 21.71 -18.10
N ALA A 21 5.51 22.28 -17.18
CA ALA A 21 4.09 22.02 -17.07
C ALA A 21 3.31 22.44 -18.33
N ALA A 22 3.68 23.58 -18.92
CA ALA A 22 3.08 24.04 -20.17
C ALA A 22 3.38 23.10 -21.34
N GLU A 23 4.63 22.65 -21.48
CA GLU A 23 5.04 21.66 -22.49
C GLU A 23 4.24 20.36 -22.33
N ALA A 24 4.12 19.83 -21.10
CA ALA A 24 3.33 18.63 -20.79
C ALA A 24 1.85 18.80 -21.14
N CYS A 25 1.31 20.02 -21.05
CA CYS A 25 -0.06 20.34 -21.43
C CYS A 25 -0.23 20.77 -22.90
N ASN A 26 0.82 20.70 -23.72
CA ASN A 26 0.85 21.17 -25.10
C ASN A 26 0.47 22.66 -25.26
N LEU A 27 0.96 23.50 -24.35
CA LEU A 27 0.71 24.93 -24.31
C LEU A 27 2.02 25.74 -24.26
N THR A 28 1.89 27.04 -24.57
CA THR A 28 2.96 27.99 -24.22
C THR A 28 2.89 28.34 -22.74
N GLN A 29 4.03 28.67 -22.14
CA GLN A 29 4.08 29.06 -20.72
C GLN A 29 3.18 30.27 -20.43
N SER A 30 3.10 31.23 -21.37
CA SER A 30 2.24 32.42 -21.24
C SER A 30 0.76 32.06 -21.18
N THR A 31 0.32 31.11 -22.02
CA THR A 31 -1.07 30.63 -22.05
C THR A 31 -1.42 29.90 -20.73
N LEU A 32 -0.56 28.98 -20.30
CA LEU A 32 -0.79 28.25 -19.04
C LEU A 32 -0.83 29.24 -17.86
N SER A 33 0.11 30.18 -17.77
CA SER A 33 0.14 31.19 -16.72
C SER A 33 -1.13 32.06 -16.70
N LEU A 34 -1.64 32.48 -17.88
CA LEU A 34 -2.88 33.24 -17.98
C LEU A 34 -4.10 32.44 -17.50
N MET A 35 -4.19 31.15 -17.87
CA MET A 35 -5.31 30.28 -17.44
C MET A 35 -5.30 30.01 -15.95
N VAL A 36 -4.12 29.82 -15.36
CA VAL A 36 -3.97 29.64 -13.91
C VAL A 36 -4.25 30.96 -13.17
N LYS A 37 -3.83 32.11 -13.73
CA LYS A 37 -4.15 33.42 -13.16
C LYS A 37 -5.67 33.63 -13.07
N LYS A 38 -6.42 33.33 -14.14
CA LYS A 38 -7.89 33.39 -14.15
C LYS A 38 -8.52 32.50 -13.07
N LEU A 39 -7.98 31.30 -12.86
CA LEU A 39 -8.45 30.40 -11.80
C LEU A 39 -8.18 30.99 -10.41
N VAL A 40 -6.99 31.55 -10.19
CA VAL A 40 -6.59 32.21 -8.93
C VAL A 40 -7.51 33.41 -8.64
N GLU A 41 -7.83 34.25 -9.66
CA GLU A 41 -8.74 35.37 -9.56
C GLU A 41 -10.18 34.91 -9.24
N GLU A 42 -10.65 33.82 -9.87
CA GLU A 42 -11.98 33.26 -9.63
C GLU A 42 -12.13 32.67 -8.22
N LEU A 43 -11.09 31.98 -7.73
CA LEU A 43 -11.09 31.37 -6.39
C LEU A 43 -10.70 32.35 -5.28
N ASP A 44 -10.18 33.52 -5.65
CA ASP A 44 -9.66 34.55 -4.72
C ASP A 44 -8.62 34.01 -3.72
N VAL A 45 -7.77 33.05 -4.16
CA VAL A 45 -6.71 32.48 -3.35
C VAL A 45 -5.42 32.25 -4.14
N ARG A 46 -4.28 32.41 -3.49
CA ARG A 46 -2.97 32.06 -4.09
C ARG A 46 -2.77 30.56 -4.06
N LEU A 47 -2.65 29.92 -5.22
CA LEU A 47 -2.43 28.46 -5.32
C LEU A 47 -0.96 28.07 -5.25
N PHE A 48 -0.06 28.92 -5.77
CA PHE A 48 1.39 28.67 -5.81
C PHE A 48 2.18 29.85 -5.25
N ASP A 49 3.27 29.51 -4.58
CA ASP A 49 4.33 30.47 -4.26
C ASP A 49 5.26 30.55 -5.48
N ARG A 50 5.25 31.73 -6.14
CA ARG A 50 6.05 31.97 -7.34
C ARG A 50 7.48 32.36 -7.04
N ASP A 51 7.75 32.78 -5.81
CA ASP A 51 9.07 33.18 -5.35
C ASP A 51 9.89 31.97 -4.89
N ALA A 52 9.23 30.85 -4.64
CA ALA A 52 9.88 29.59 -4.33
C ALA A 52 10.52 28.97 -5.60
N HIS A 53 11.75 28.50 -5.46
CA HIS A 53 12.47 27.75 -6.49
C HIS A 53 12.95 26.41 -5.90
N PRO A 54 12.38 25.26 -6.32
CA PRO A 54 11.31 25.06 -7.31
C PRO A 54 9.95 25.60 -6.84
N VAL A 55 9.07 25.92 -7.81
CA VAL A 55 7.69 26.38 -7.54
C VAL A 55 6.99 25.41 -6.60
N ALA A 56 6.34 25.91 -5.57
CA ALA A 56 5.64 25.12 -4.57
C ALA A 56 4.18 25.57 -4.41
N PRO A 57 3.23 24.67 -4.18
CA PRO A 57 1.88 25.05 -3.81
C PRO A 57 1.86 25.67 -2.41
N THR A 58 1.00 26.67 -2.22
CA THR A 58 0.64 27.15 -0.88
C THR A 58 -0.14 26.08 -0.10
N GLU A 59 -0.37 26.29 1.18
CA GLU A 59 -1.19 25.36 1.98
C GLU A 59 -2.60 25.17 1.39
N ILE A 60 -3.26 26.28 1.02
CA ILE A 60 -4.57 26.21 0.36
C ILE A 60 -4.46 25.67 -1.06
N GLY A 61 -3.36 25.99 -1.77
CA GLY A 61 -3.08 25.46 -3.11
C GLY A 61 -2.98 23.95 -3.10
N ARG A 62 -2.33 23.35 -2.11
CA ARG A 62 -2.24 21.89 -1.95
C ARG A 62 -3.63 21.25 -1.79
N LYS A 63 -4.47 21.81 -0.93
CA LYS A 63 -5.85 21.34 -0.73
C LYS A 63 -6.68 21.41 -2.02
N VAL A 64 -6.54 22.51 -2.77
CA VAL A 64 -7.23 22.68 -4.06
C VAL A 64 -6.73 21.69 -5.11
N ILE A 65 -5.41 21.46 -5.19
CA ILE A 65 -4.81 20.50 -6.12
C ILE A 65 -5.24 19.06 -5.78
N ASP A 66 -5.23 18.69 -4.51
CA ASP A 66 -5.68 17.37 -4.07
C ASP A 66 -7.16 17.15 -4.45
N GLN A 67 -8.01 18.16 -4.23
CA GLN A 67 -9.42 18.09 -4.65
C GLN A 67 -9.58 18.09 -6.17
N ALA A 68 -8.72 18.79 -6.91
CA ALA A 68 -8.73 18.78 -8.37
C ALA A 68 -8.42 17.39 -8.95
N LYS A 69 -7.50 16.64 -8.34
CA LYS A 69 -7.23 15.23 -8.70
C LYS A 69 -8.48 14.36 -8.54
N VAL A 70 -9.18 14.51 -7.42
CA VAL A 70 -10.43 13.79 -7.17
C VAL A 70 -11.50 14.12 -8.21
N VAL A 71 -11.67 15.41 -8.56
CA VAL A 71 -12.65 15.82 -9.60
C VAL A 71 -12.30 15.21 -10.97
N LEU A 72 -11.04 15.25 -11.37
CA LEU A 72 -10.62 14.66 -12.66
C LEU A 72 -10.82 13.13 -12.65
N TYR A 73 -10.51 12.47 -11.55
CA TYR A 73 -10.79 11.04 -11.39
C TYR A 73 -12.29 10.73 -11.59
N GLN A 74 -13.20 11.52 -10.98
CA GLN A 74 -14.64 11.34 -11.15
C GLN A 74 -15.10 11.56 -12.61
N VAL A 75 -14.49 12.51 -13.32
CA VAL A 75 -14.77 12.71 -14.75
C VAL A 75 -14.34 11.50 -15.59
N GLU A 76 -13.19 10.91 -15.26
CA GLU A 76 -12.72 9.69 -15.91
C GLU A 76 -13.65 8.50 -15.62
N GLN A 77 -14.17 8.38 -14.39
CA GLN A 77 -15.18 7.38 -14.05
C GLN A 77 -16.43 7.50 -14.94
N ILE A 78 -16.93 8.72 -15.18
CA ILE A 78 -18.08 8.94 -16.06
C ILE A 78 -17.79 8.44 -17.49
N ALA A 79 -16.61 8.72 -18.02
CA ALA A 79 -16.20 8.26 -19.35
C ALA A 79 -16.13 6.72 -19.42
N GLU A 80 -15.67 6.08 -18.34
CA GLU A 80 -15.55 4.62 -18.29
C GLU A 80 -16.89 3.89 -18.16
N MET A 81 -17.89 4.50 -17.50
CA MET A 81 -19.25 3.93 -17.44
C MET A 81 -19.87 3.69 -18.83
N THR A 82 -19.37 4.40 -19.85
CA THR A 82 -19.86 4.29 -21.23
C THR A 82 -19.03 3.37 -22.10
N ARG A 83 -17.93 2.82 -21.59
CA ARG A 83 -17.07 1.90 -22.34
C ARG A 83 -17.65 0.49 -22.38
N SER A 84 -17.38 -0.24 -23.46
CA SER A 84 -17.77 -1.64 -23.58
C SER A 84 -17.01 -2.52 -22.57
N GLU A 85 -17.58 -3.66 -22.16
CA GLU A 85 -16.94 -4.60 -21.23
C GLU A 85 -15.51 -5.01 -21.63
N LYS A 86 -15.22 -5.07 -22.93
CA LYS A 86 -13.86 -5.39 -23.44
C LYS A 86 -12.86 -4.26 -23.23
N GLU A 87 -13.32 -3.00 -23.23
CA GLU A 87 -12.48 -1.82 -23.00
C GLU A 87 -12.24 -1.59 -21.51
N VAL A 88 -13.15 -2.04 -20.65
CA VAL A 88 -13.04 -1.95 -19.18
C VAL A 88 -11.85 -2.76 -18.64
N GLN A 89 -11.41 -3.80 -19.37
CA GLN A 89 -10.24 -4.61 -18.99
C GLN A 89 -8.94 -4.10 -19.63
N SER A 90 -8.80 -2.81 -19.84
CA SER A 90 -7.61 -2.17 -20.43
C SER A 90 -7.18 -0.93 -19.68
N GLY A 91 -6.01 -0.39 -20.05
CA GLY A 91 -5.47 0.85 -19.49
C GLY A 91 -4.70 0.68 -18.18
N PRO A 92 -4.35 1.78 -17.50
CA PRO A 92 -3.54 1.75 -16.29
C PRO A 92 -4.31 1.17 -15.09
N LEU A 93 -3.55 0.48 -14.23
CA LEU A 93 -4.00 0.01 -12.92
C LEU A 93 -2.87 0.20 -11.92
N ASN A 94 -3.06 1.13 -10.98
CA ASN A 94 -2.07 1.52 -9.98
C ASN A 94 -2.41 0.89 -8.63
N ILE A 95 -1.57 -0.02 -8.15
CA ILE A 95 -1.77 -0.70 -6.87
C ILE A 95 -0.65 -0.33 -5.90
N ALA A 96 -1.02 0.19 -4.74
CA ALA A 96 -0.09 0.41 -3.64
C ALA A 96 -0.09 -0.79 -2.68
N LEU A 97 1.08 -1.23 -2.23
CA LEU A 97 1.22 -2.36 -1.32
C LEU A 97 2.12 -2.00 -0.13
N ILE A 98 1.85 -2.58 1.02
CA ILE A 98 2.79 -2.49 2.16
C ILE A 98 4.03 -3.37 1.92
N SER A 99 5.15 -2.97 2.51
CA SER A 99 6.47 -3.62 2.33
C SER A 99 6.52 -5.10 2.70
N THR A 100 5.64 -5.53 3.61
CA THR A 100 5.54 -6.92 4.03
C THR A 100 4.64 -7.79 3.15
N VAL A 101 3.98 -7.22 2.16
CA VAL A 101 3.11 -7.92 1.20
C VAL A 101 3.70 -7.90 -0.20
N SER A 102 4.34 -6.78 -0.55
CA SER A 102 4.91 -6.54 -1.88
C SER A 102 5.83 -7.67 -2.38
N PRO A 103 6.82 -8.16 -1.63
CA PRO A 103 7.73 -9.22 -2.11
C PRO A 103 7.03 -10.55 -2.44
N VAL A 104 5.90 -10.81 -1.77
CA VAL A 104 5.13 -12.05 -1.94
C VAL A 104 4.19 -11.95 -3.14
N LEU A 105 3.46 -10.84 -3.27
CA LEU A 105 2.41 -10.70 -4.27
C LEU A 105 2.90 -10.19 -5.62
N VAL A 106 3.76 -9.16 -5.63
CA VAL A 106 4.09 -8.42 -6.86
C VAL A 106 4.62 -9.32 -7.99
N PRO A 107 5.56 -10.25 -7.78
CA PRO A 107 6.04 -11.12 -8.86
C PRO A 107 4.93 -11.95 -9.50
N GLY A 108 4.03 -12.51 -8.67
CA GLY A 108 2.90 -13.30 -9.13
C GLY A 108 1.83 -12.46 -9.82
N LEU A 109 1.53 -11.27 -9.31
CA LEU A 109 0.60 -10.33 -9.93
C LEU A 109 1.05 -9.96 -11.35
N PHE A 110 2.32 -9.55 -11.54
CA PHE A 110 2.84 -9.24 -12.88
C PHE A 110 2.75 -10.41 -13.84
N LYS A 111 3.07 -11.62 -13.36
CA LYS A 111 2.94 -12.84 -14.19
C LYS A 111 1.49 -13.06 -14.60
N TYR A 112 0.56 -13.03 -13.63
CA TYR A 112 -0.87 -13.29 -13.87
C TYR A 112 -1.48 -12.27 -14.81
N PHE A 113 -1.23 -10.97 -14.59
CA PHE A 113 -1.76 -9.90 -15.45
C PHE A 113 -1.23 -9.98 -16.88
N ARG A 114 0.06 -10.29 -17.06
CA ARG A 114 0.64 -10.48 -18.39
C ARG A 114 -0.03 -11.63 -19.17
N GLU A 115 -0.40 -12.70 -18.46
CA GLU A 115 -0.99 -13.89 -19.07
C GLU A 115 -2.49 -13.76 -19.34
N HIS A 116 -3.25 -13.12 -18.43
CA HIS A 116 -4.71 -13.09 -18.48
C HIS A 116 -5.28 -11.71 -18.86
N TYR A 117 -4.57 -10.63 -18.57
CA TYR A 117 -5.03 -9.24 -18.78
C TYR A 117 -3.97 -8.38 -19.47
N PRO A 118 -3.46 -8.76 -20.65
CA PRO A 118 -2.32 -8.09 -21.32
C PRO A 118 -2.60 -6.64 -21.71
N ALA A 119 -3.86 -6.22 -21.77
CA ALA A 119 -4.27 -4.86 -22.07
C ALA A 119 -4.27 -3.94 -20.82
N ILE A 120 -4.13 -4.50 -19.61
CA ILE A 120 -3.98 -3.73 -18.37
C ILE A 120 -2.50 -3.42 -18.14
N SER A 121 -2.18 -2.13 -18.05
CA SER A 121 -0.85 -1.67 -17.65
C SER A 121 -0.76 -1.63 -16.12
N LEU A 122 -0.34 -2.74 -15.51
CA LEU A 122 -0.19 -2.84 -14.05
C LEU A 122 1.03 -2.05 -13.59
N GLN A 123 0.81 -1.16 -12.62
CA GLN A 123 1.86 -0.44 -11.89
C GLN A 123 1.72 -0.74 -10.40
N THR A 124 2.83 -0.96 -9.73
CA THR A 124 2.84 -1.24 -8.29
C THR A 124 3.81 -0.32 -7.58
N GLU A 125 3.43 0.18 -6.42
CA GLU A 125 4.25 1.04 -5.58
C GLU A 125 4.22 0.53 -4.13
N GLU A 126 5.40 0.45 -3.49
CA GLU A 126 5.52 0.03 -2.09
C GLU A 126 5.55 1.25 -1.19
N MET A 127 4.67 1.29 -0.18
CA MET A 127 4.58 2.40 0.75
C MET A 127 3.94 2.01 2.09
N LEU A 128 3.95 2.93 3.05
CA LEU A 128 3.32 2.75 4.35
C LEU A 128 1.79 2.77 4.24
N SER A 129 1.09 2.05 5.13
CA SER A 129 -0.38 1.99 5.16
C SER A 129 -1.04 3.37 5.23
N ILE A 130 -0.44 4.31 5.97
CA ILE A 130 -0.96 5.68 6.06
C ILE A 130 -0.88 6.40 4.71
N THR A 131 0.24 6.26 4.01
CA THR A 131 0.46 6.85 2.69
C THR A 131 -0.46 6.23 1.64
N ILE A 132 -0.72 4.91 1.72
CA ILE A 132 -1.70 4.23 0.86
C ILE A 132 -3.07 4.89 1.01
N LYS A 133 -3.55 5.07 2.25
CA LYS A 133 -4.84 5.71 2.52
C LYS A 133 -4.90 7.16 1.99
N GLU A 134 -3.84 7.92 2.16
CA GLU A 134 -3.76 9.29 1.62
C GLU A 134 -3.81 9.31 0.09
N LYS A 135 -3.07 8.43 -0.57
CA LYS A 135 -3.07 8.35 -2.04
C LYS A 135 -4.40 7.83 -2.61
N LEU A 136 -5.05 6.89 -1.92
CA LEU A 136 -6.41 6.47 -2.27
C LEU A 136 -7.40 7.64 -2.20
N ARG A 137 -7.37 8.46 -1.13
CA ARG A 137 -8.23 9.64 -1.00
C ARG A 137 -8.04 10.64 -2.13
N LYS A 138 -6.80 10.81 -2.59
CA LYS A 138 -6.42 11.72 -3.68
C LYS A 138 -6.60 11.12 -5.06
N ALA A 139 -7.08 9.87 -5.16
CA ALA A 139 -7.16 9.11 -6.41
C ALA A 139 -5.81 9.01 -7.17
N GLU A 140 -4.69 9.01 -6.45
CA GLU A 140 -3.35 8.82 -7.01
C GLU A 140 -3.00 7.33 -7.20
N VAL A 141 -3.71 6.45 -6.49
CA VAL A 141 -3.71 5.01 -6.71
C VAL A 141 -5.14 4.48 -6.74
N ASP A 142 -5.36 3.41 -7.48
CA ASP A 142 -6.67 2.80 -7.65
C ASP A 142 -7.02 1.88 -6.48
N MET A 143 -6.06 1.12 -5.99
CA MET A 143 -6.22 0.10 -4.96
C MET A 143 -5.04 0.09 -4.00
N GLY A 144 -5.31 -0.28 -2.75
CA GLY A 144 -4.30 -0.55 -1.74
C GLY A 144 -4.36 -1.99 -1.24
N ILE A 145 -3.21 -2.66 -1.07
CA ILE A 145 -3.16 -3.97 -0.40
C ILE A 145 -2.37 -3.81 0.89
N MET A 146 -3.06 -3.97 2.01
CA MET A 146 -2.50 -3.70 3.34
C MET A 146 -3.11 -4.60 4.41
N ALA A 147 -2.54 -4.55 5.61
CA ALA A 147 -3.12 -5.25 6.75
C ALA A 147 -4.41 -4.56 7.23
N GLY A 148 -5.46 -5.34 7.43
CA GLY A 148 -6.73 -4.92 8.00
C GLY A 148 -6.82 -5.23 9.51
N PRO A 149 -7.87 -4.74 10.20
CA PRO A 149 -8.95 -3.92 9.68
C PRO A 149 -8.54 -2.46 9.46
N VAL A 150 -9.02 -1.87 8.36
CA VAL A 150 -8.69 -0.47 8.01
C VAL A 150 -9.50 0.52 8.83
N ASN A 151 -10.73 0.15 9.23
CA ASN A 151 -11.64 0.92 10.09
C ASN A 151 -11.82 2.39 9.65
N ASP A 152 -11.95 2.63 8.34
CA ASP A 152 -12.08 3.96 7.77
C ASP A 152 -13.32 4.01 6.86
N PRO A 153 -14.34 4.85 7.17
CA PRO A 153 -15.61 4.85 6.43
C PRO A 153 -15.51 5.33 4.98
N GLU A 154 -14.40 5.96 4.59
CA GLU A 154 -14.17 6.41 3.22
C GLU A 154 -13.81 5.26 2.27
N PHE A 155 -13.43 4.11 2.82
CA PHE A 155 -12.98 2.97 2.04
C PHE A 155 -13.92 1.77 2.13
N LEU A 156 -13.86 0.92 1.11
CA LEU A 156 -14.32 -0.46 1.14
C LEU A 156 -13.11 -1.37 1.34
N GLU A 157 -13.25 -2.30 2.25
CA GLU A 157 -12.23 -3.29 2.58
C GLU A 157 -12.71 -4.67 2.13
N ILE A 158 -11.92 -5.33 1.28
CA ILE A 158 -12.19 -6.66 0.76
C ILE A 158 -11.11 -7.59 1.29
N PRO A 159 -11.45 -8.52 2.22
CA PRO A 159 -10.49 -9.46 2.74
C PRO A 159 -9.93 -10.36 1.63
N LEU A 160 -8.59 -10.48 1.55
CA LEU A 160 -7.90 -11.30 0.56
C LEU A 160 -7.45 -12.64 1.14
N TYR A 161 -6.67 -12.59 2.21
CA TYR A 161 -6.17 -13.78 2.91
C TYR A 161 -5.83 -13.46 4.36
N HIS A 162 -5.59 -14.51 5.13
CA HIS A 162 -5.19 -14.42 6.53
C HIS A 162 -3.91 -15.21 6.75
N GLU A 163 -2.91 -14.59 7.37
CA GLU A 163 -1.61 -15.19 7.61
C GLU A 163 -1.21 -15.12 9.08
N ARG A 164 -0.47 -16.13 9.52
CA ARG A 164 0.15 -16.18 10.84
C ARG A 164 1.52 -15.57 10.81
N PHE A 165 2.04 -15.29 11.99
CA PHE A 165 3.45 -14.90 12.15
C PHE A 165 4.26 -16.08 12.70
N LEU A 166 5.52 -16.11 12.27
CA LEU A 166 6.54 -17.04 12.75
C LEU A 166 7.68 -16.23 13.36
N ALA A 167 8.34 -16.81 14.36
CA ALA A 167 9.59 -16.27 14.86
C ALA A 167 10.74 -16.76 13.97
N TYR A 168 11.65 -15.84 13.63
CA TYR A 168 12.92 -16.15 13.02
C TYR A 168 14.02 -15.92 14.07
N VAL A 169 14.77 -16.98 14.42
CA VAL A 169 15.66 -17.02 15.57
C VAL A 169 17.10 -17.27 15.11
N SER A 170 18.03 -16.45 15.57
CA SER A 170 19.44 -16.67 15.35
C SER A 170 19.90 -17.98 16.01
N PRO A 171 20.81 -18.75 15.37
CA PRO A 171 21.38 -19.98 15.94
C PRO A 171 22.02 -19.80 17.34
N GLU A 172 22.51 -18.61 17.64
CA GLU A 172 23.15 -18.28 18.92
C GLU A 172 22.16 -17.96 20.05
N HIS A 173 20.88 -17.76 19.70
CA HIS A 173 19.87 -17.41 20.68
C HIS A 173 19.30 -18.64 21.41
N PRO A 174 19.08 -18.60 22.76
CA PRO A 174 18.55 -19.73 23.50
C PRO A 174 17.25 -20.32 22.94
N ALA A 175 16.37 -19.50 22.39
CA ALA A 175 15.12 -19.94 21.76
C ALA A 175 15.34 -20.78 20.48
N TYR A 176 16.54 -20.83 19.92
CA TYR A 176 16.83 -21.65 18.74
C TYR A 176 16.63 -23.14 18.99
N SER A 177 16.85 -23.61 20.23
CA SER A 177 16.64 -25.02 20.62
C SER A 177 15.17 -25.39 20.86
N LEU A 178 14.26 -24.41 20.91
CA LEU A 178 12.84 -24.65 21.14
C LEU A 178 12.17 -25.08 19.83
N GLU A 179 11.25 -26.05 19.90
CA GLU A 179 10.44 -26.44 18.74
C GLU A 179 9.35 -25.40 18.40
N ARG A 180 8.85 -24.69 19.41
CA ARG A 180 7.85 -23.63 19.33
C ARG A 180 8.10 -22.58 20.38
N ILE A 181 7.65 -21.36 20.15
CA ILE A 181 7.83 -20.21 21.07
C ILE A 181 6.46 -19.74 21.55
N GLN A 182 6.27 -19.66 22.85
CA GLN A 182 5.07 -19.05 23.42
C GLN A 182 5.11 -17.53 23.26
N THR A 183 3.96 -16.94 22.98
CA THR A 183 3.85 -15.49 22.82
C THR A 183 4.35 -14.73 24.05
N ASP A 184 4.00 -15.17 25.26
CA ASP A 184 4.45 -14.53 26.50
C ASP A 184 5.98 -14.57 26.67
N TYR A 185 6.64 -15.65 26.25
CA TYR A 185 8.11 -15.71 26.22
C TYR A 185 8.67 -14.69 25.23
N LEU A 186 8.09 -14.63 24.03
CA LEU A 186 8.55 -13.72 22.98
C LEU A 186 8.42 -12.25 23.38
N LEU A 187 7.33 -11.89 24.09
CA LEU A 187 7.08 -10.54 24.57
C LEU A 187 8.08 -10.06 25.64
N GLN A 188 8.82 -10.98 26.25
CA GLN A 188 9.85 -10.68 27.23
C GLN A 188 11.26 -10.57 26.61
N GLN A 189 11.41 -10.88 25.32
CA GLN A 189 12.69 -10.84 24.62
C GLN A 189 12.88 -9.51 23.89
N PRO A 190 14.11 -9.01 23.75
CA PRO A 190 14.42 -7.95 22.81
C PRO A 190 14.26 -8.50 21.39
N ILE A 191 13.33 -7.96 20.61
CA ILE A 191 13.05 -8.38 19.24
C ILE A 191 13.41 -7.30 18.25
N TRP A 192 13.97 -7.70 17.10
CA TRP A 192 14.13 -6.83 15.95
C TRP A 192 12.79 -6.65 15.23
N ILE A 193 12.37 -5.40 14.96
CA ILE A 193 11.02 -5.11 14.45
C ILE A 193 11.08 -4.14 13.27
N ILE A 194 10.18 -4.36 12.30
CA ILE A 194 9.79 -3.35 11.32
C ILE A 194 8.66 -2.51 11.94
N ARG A 195 8.88 -1.22 12.12
CA ARG A 195 7.97 -0.32 12.87
C ARG A 195 6.54 -0.30 12.33
N ASP A 196 6.36 -0.38 11.02
CA ASP A 196 5.04 -0.26 10.37
C ASP A 196 4.23 -1.57 10.30
N GLY A 197 4.86 -2.73 10.54
CA GLY A 197 4.22 -4.04 10.31
C GLY A 197 3.72 -4.76 11.56
N LEU A 198 4.12 -4.35 12.75
CA LEU A 198 4.03 -5.20 13.94
C LEU A 198 3.08 -4.73 15.04
N ARG A 199 2.59 -3.49 14.99
CA ARG A 199 1.57 -3.05 15.95
C ARG A 199 0.28 -3.86 15.91
N GLN A 200 0.03 -4.57 14.80
CA GLN A 200 -1.23 -5.29 14.56
C GLN A 200 -1.23 -6.76 15.03
N TRP A 201 -0.07 -7.33 15.36
CA TRP A 201 -0.01 -8.75 15.75
C TRP A 201 -0.08 -9.00 17.26
N ILE A 202 0.05 -7.93 18.07
CA ILE A 202 0.02 -8.05 19.53
C ILE A 202 -1.42 -8.29 19.98
N PRO A 203 -1.73 -9.43 20.62
CA PRO A 203 -3.05 -9.67 21.16
C PRO A 203 -3.34 -8.70 22.32
N GLY A 204 -4.40 -7.93 22.21
CA GLY A 204 -4.91 -7.02 23.23
C GLY A 204 -4.84 -5.55 22.85
N ASP A 205 -5.95 -4.84 23.06
CA ASP A 205 -6.19 -3.42 22.79
C ASP A 205 -5.35 -2.45 23.67
N SER A 206 -4.17 -2.85 24.10
CA SER A 206 -3.31 -2.00 24.91
C SER A 206 -2.26 -1.33 24.03
N PRO A 207 -2.47 -0.07 23.63
CA PRO A 207 -1.45 0.70 22.92
C PRO A 207 -0.22 1.03 23.80
N GLU A 208 -0.23 0.63 25.06
CA GLU A 208 0.70 1.07 26.09
C GLU A 208 1.55 -0.05 26.74
N LYS A 209 1.47 -1.30 26.29
CA LYS A 209 2.53 -2.23 26.66
C LYS A 209 3.78 -1.82 25.89
N GLU A 210 4.58 -0.95 26.52
CA GLU A 210 5.95 -0.69 26.12
C GLU A 210 6.70 -2.01 26.07
N PHE A 211 6.80 -2.54 24.85
CA PHE A 211 7.82 -3.53 24.60
C PHE A 211 9.16 -2.86 24.85
N THR A 212 10.00 -3.46 25.62
CA THR A 212 11.40 -3.04 25.77
C THR A 212 12.11 -3.32 24.45
N TYR A 213 11.91 -2.41 23.50
CA TYR A 213 12.57 -2.48 22.19
C TYR A 213 13.97 -1.86 22.36
N ASP A 214 14.94 -2.64 22.64
CA ASP A 214 16.33 -2.17 22.60
C ASP A 214 16.87 -2.05 21.16
N ARG A 215 16.13 -2.55 20.17
CA ARG A 215 16.63 -2.69 18.80
C ARG A 215 15.52 -2.44 17.78
N PHE A 216 15.50 -1.23 17.22
CA PHE A 216 14.60 -0.86 16.13
C PHE A 216 15.33 -0.86 14.80
N PHE A 217 14.66 -1.39 13.78
CA PHE A 217 14.99 -1.18 12.40
C PHE A 217 13.85 -0.41 11.73
N GLU A 218 14.08 0.87 11.42
CA GLU A 218 13.09 1.70 10.70
C GLU A 218 13.21 1.51 9.19
N GLY A 219 12.09 1.21 8.56
CA GLY A 219 11.98 1.17 7.10
C GLY A 219 12.60 -0.09 6.53
N GLY A 220 11.97 -1.19 6.63
CA GLY A 220 12.62 -2.33 6.15
C GLY A 220 11.73 -3.34 5.49
N ARG A 221 12.36 -4.06 4.64
CA ARG A 221 11.85 -5.29 4.07
C ARG A 221 12.20 -6.43 5.02
N VAL A 222 11.32 -7.41 5.12
CA VAL A 222 11.53 -8.62 5.94
C VAL A 222 12.88 -9.29 5.64
N GLY A 223 13.34 -9.29 4.37
CA GLY A 223 14.63 -9.84 4.00
C GLY A 223 15.83 -9.16 4.67
N ILE A 224 15.78 -7.82 4.83
CA ILE A 224 16.85 -7.08 5.53
C ILE A 224 16.80 -7.41 7.02
N LEU A 225 15.61 -7.51 7.60
CA LEU A 225 15.44 -7.87 9.00
C LEU A 225 16.02 -9.26 9.33
N ILE A 226 15.83 -10.23 8.43
CA ILE A 226 16.44 -11.56 8.53
C ILE A 226 17.97 -11.45 8.53
N GLN A 227 18.56 -10.63 7.63
CA GLN A 227 20.00 -10.41 7.61
C GLN A 227 20.50 -9.75 8.90
N VAL A 228 19.78 -8.76 9.43
CA VAL A 228 20.10 -8.14 10.71
C VAL A 228 20.17 -9.18 11.83
N VAL A 229 19.21 -10.11 11.90
CA VAL A 229 19.20 -11.20 12.88
C VAL A 229 20.37 -12.16 12.67
N ASN A 230 20.70 -12.49 11.41
CA ASN A 230 21.83 -13.38 11.09
C ASN A 230 23.16 -12.79 11.53
N ASP A 231 23.37 -11.47 11.33
CA ASP A 231 24.62 -10.80 11.59
C ASP A 231 24.79 -10.33 13.05
N ASN A 232 23.65 -10.04 13.73
CA ASN A 232 23.67 -9.45 15.07
C ASN A 232 23.04 -10.32 16.16
N GLY A 233 22.53 -11.49 15.77
CA GLY A 233 21.82 -12.37 16.69
C GLY A 233 20.41 -11.86 17.07
N GLY A 234 19.72 -12.62 17.94
CA GLY A 234 18.41 -12.27 18.46
C GLY A 234 17.25 -12.95 17.75
N ILE A 235 16.08 -12.33 17.84
CA ILE A 235 14.81 -12.84 17.28
C ILE A 235 14.14 -11.74 16.46
N THR A 236 13.45 -12.12 15.41
CA THR A 236 12.45 -11.29 14.73
C THR A 236 11.20 -12.08 14.45
N ILE A 237 10.15 -11.38 14.01
CA ILE A 237 8.86 -11.95 13.64
C ILE A 237 8.63 -11.66 12.16
N ILE A 238 8.20 -12.68 11.43
CA ILE A 238 7.94 -12.58 10.01
C ILE A 238 6.58 -13.20 9.65
N PRO A 239 5.88 -12.69 8.63
CA PRO A 239 4.69 -13.36 8.11
C PRO A 239 5.02 -14.74 7.53
N GLU A 240 4.15 -15.73 7.72
CA GLU A 240 4.35 -17.09 7.21
C GLU A 240 4.48 -17.14 5.68
N THR A 241 3.89 -16.20 4.95
CA THR A 241 4.04 -16.08 3.49
C THR A 241 5.47 -15.84 3.04
N HIS A 242 6.34 -15.34 3.93
CA HIS A 242 7.76 -15.09 3.63
C HIS A 242 8.63 -16.34 3.72
N THR A 243 8.13 -17.45 4.24
CA THR A 243 8.92 -18.69 4.39
C THR A 243 9.52 -19.17 3.07
N ASN A 244 8.79 -19.00 1.96
CA ASN A 244 9.28 -19.34 0.62
C ASN A 244 10.36 -18.41 0.07
N LEU A 245 10.57 -17.25 0.69
CA LEU A 245 11.60 -16.27 0.31
C LEU A 245 12.87 -16.45 1.12
N ILE A 246 12.84 -17.30 2.14
CA ILE A 246 14.01 -17.61 2.98
C ILE A 246 14.84 -18.70 2.34
N LEU A 247 16.15 -18.50 2.32
CA LEU A 247 17.08 -19.51 1.83
C LEU A 247 16.91 -20.83 2.63
N ASN A 248 17.03 -21.97 1.94
CA ASN A 248 16.89 -23.29 2.56
C ASN A 248 17.83 -23.49 3.77
N SER A 249 19.02 -22.89 3.74
CA SER A 249 19.98 -22.91 4.85
C SER A 249 19.48 -22.21 6.12
N HIS A 250 18.51 -21.32 6.01
CA HIS A 250 17.98 -20.52 7.14
C HIS A 250 16.58 -20.97 7.58
N GLN A 251 16.01 -21.97 6.95
CA GLN A 251 14.68 -22.48 7.35
C GLN A 251 14.69 -23.12 8.74
N SER A 252 15.85 -23.65 9.17
CA SER A 252 16.04 -24.17 10.54
C SER A 252 15.93 -23.10 11.63
N SER A 253 15.94 -21.81 11.28
CA SER A 253 15.74 -20.67 12.18
C SER A 253 14.28 -20.33 12.44
N LEU A 254 13.35 -20.93 11.71
CA LEU A 254 11.92 -20.66 11.85
C LEU A 254 11.31 -21.44 13.03
N ARG A 255 10.48 -20.75 13.82
CA ARG A 255 9.72 -21.35 14.93
C ARG A 255 8.27 -20.90 14.88
N PRO A 256 7.31 -21.82 15.01
CA PRO A 256 5.92 -21.47 15.24
C PRO A 256 5.76 -20.69 16.55
N ILE A 257 4.97 -19.62 16.51
CA ILE A 257 4.54 -18.88 17.71
C ILE A 257 3.18 -19.45 18.12
N VAL A 258 3.01 -19.70 19.42
CA VAL A 258 1.80 -20.34 19.97
C VAL A 258 1.32 -19.60 21.22
N ASP A 259 0.04 -19.80 21.56
CA ASP A 259 -0.61 -19.41 22.81
C ASP A 259 -0.47 -17.92 23.21
N PRO A 260 -1.17 -17.01 22.50
CA PRO A 260 -1.99 -17.17 21.29
C PRO A 260 -1.16 -17.14 20.00
N VAL A 261 -1.67 -17.69 18.91
CA VAL A 261 -1.01 -17.60 17.60
C VAL A 261 -1.23 -16.20 17.03
N PRO A 262 -0.17 -15.38 16.88
CA PRO A 262 -0.31 -14.06 16.29
C PRO A 262 -0.59 -14.16 14.79
N SER A 263 -1.54 -13.34 14.32
CA SER A 263 -2.00 -13.40 12.94
C SER A 263 -2.56 -12.06 12.48
N ARG A 264 -2.67 -11.89 11.17
CA ARG A 264 -3.30 -10.71 10.57
C ARG A 264 -4.10 -11.06 9.32
N GLY A 265 -5.12 -10.27 9.03
CA GLY A 265 -5.79 -10.27 7.74
C GLY A 265 -5.08 -9.32 6.77
N ILE A 266 -4.97 -9.71 5.51
CA ILE A 266 -4.56 -8.84 4.42
C ILE A 266 -5.78 -8.55 3.56
N SER A 267 -6.00 -7.29 3.28
CA SER A 267 -7.19 -6.80 2.56
C SER A 267 -6.81 -5.94 1.38
N LEU A 268 -7.65 -5.99 0.35
CA LEU A 268 -7.70 -5.03 -0.73
C LEU A 268 -8.58 -3.87 -0.30
N VAL A 269 -8.08 -2.67 -0.42
CA VAL A 269 -8.74 -1.43 0.02
C VAL A 269 -8.93 -0.53 -1.18
N ILE A 270 -10.17 -0.10 -1.37
CA ILE A 270 -10.57 0.82 -2.44
C ILE A 270 -11.42 1.95 -1.89
N ARG A 271 -11.53 3.03 -2.65
CA ARG A 271 -12.54 4.07 -2.37
C ARG A 271 -13.95 3.51 -2.53
N ARG A 272 -14.91 4.02 -1.79
CA ARG A 272 -16.32 3.58 -1.91
C ARG A 272 -16.95 3.87 -3.27
N ASP A 273 -16.46 4.88 -3.96
CA ASP A 273 -16.90 5.29 -5.28
C ASP A 273 -16.09 4.66 -6.43
N TYR A 274 -15.32 3.62 -6.15
CA TYR A 274 -14.59 2.86 -7.16
C TYR A 274 -15.55 2.00 -7.97
N ILE A 275 -15.57 2.19 -9.30
CA ILE A 275 -16.56 1.56 -10.19
C ILE A 275 -16.00 0.46 -11.10
N HIS A 276 -14.67 0.29 -11.14
CA HIS A 276 -14.04 -0.68 -12.05
C HIS A 276 -14.07 -2.11 -11.49
N GLU A 277 -15.27 -2.69 -11.36
CA GLU A 277 -15.45 -4.05 -10.81
C GLU A 277 -14.61 -5.10 -11.54
N ALA A 278 -14.45 -4.99 -12.87
CA ALA A 278 -13.66 -5.93 -13.65
C ALA A 278 -12.17 -5.90 -13.25
N LYS A 279 -11.58 -4.71 -13.05
CA LYS A 279 -10.20 -4.58 -12.57
C LYS A 279 -10.07 -5.06 -11.13
N LEU A 280 -11.07 -4.77 -10.28
CA LEU A 280 -11.13 -5.24 -8.91
C LEU A 280 -11.12 -6.77 -8.86
N ASN A 281 -12.01 -7.42 -9.62
CA ASN A 281 -12.10 -8.88 -9.70
C ASN A 281 -10.80 -9.49 -10.24
N ALA A 282 -10.18 -8.87 -11.27
CA ALA A 282 -8.90 -9.32 -11.80
C ALA A 282 -7.79 -9.32 -10.73
N VAL A 283 -7.74 -8.30 -9.87
CA VAL A 283 -6.77 -8.26 -8.76
C VAL A 283 -7.07 -9.35 -7.73
N VAL A 284 -8.34 -9.52 -7.34
CA VAL A 284 -8.74 -10.56 -6.37
C VAL A 284 -8.39 -11.97 -6.89
N GLU A 285 -8.68 -12.24 -8.18
CA GLU A 285 -8.33 -13.52 -8.83
C GLU A 285 -6.82 -13.73 -8.90
N ALA A 286 -6.07 -12.71 -9.28
CA ALA A 286 -4.61 -12.77 -9.31
C ALA A 286 -4.02 -13.08 -7.93
N VAL A 287 -4.50 -12.42 -6.88
CA VAL A 287 -4.06 -12.70 -5.49
C VAL A 287 -4.41 -14.14 -5.09
N ARG A 288 -5.62 -14.62 -5.40
CA ARG A 288 -6.02 -16.01 -5.14
C ARG A 288 -5.14 -17.04 -5.86
N HIS A 289 -4.64 -16.69 -7.03
CA HIS A 289 -3.72 -17.55 -7.78
C HIS A 289 -2.30 -17.59 -7.18
N VAL A 290 -1.85 -16.49 -6.58
CA VAL A 290 -0.51 -16.33 -5.99
C VAL A 290 -0.43 -16.92 -4.58
N ILE A 291 -1.47 -16.71 -3.76
CA ILE A 291 -1.48 -17.09 -2.35
C ILE A 291 -1.90 -18.56 -2.19
N PRO A 292 -1.20 -19.35 -1.34
CA PRO A 292 -1.59 -20.72 -1.06
C PRO A 292 -3.04 -20.84 -0.58
N GLY A 293 -3.78 -21.82 -1.13
CA GLY A 293 -5.21 -22.01 -0.85
C GLY A 293 -5.57 -22.15 0.63
N VAL A 294 -4.66 -22.71 1.46
CA VAL A 294 -4.87 -22.85 2.90
C VAL A 294 -5.02 -21.50 3.62
N LEU A 295 -4.37 -20.43 3.13
CA LEU A 295 -4.49 -19.09 3.69
C LEU A 295 -5.78 -18.40 3.26
N LEU A 296 -6.34 -18.77 2.11
CA LEU A 296 -7.62 -18.29 1.60
C LEU A 296 -8.79 -18.88 2.40
N GLU A 297 -8.73 -20.15 2.78
CA GLU A 297 -9.76 -20.83 3.58
C GLU A 297 -9.93 -20.21 4.98
N ASN A 298 -8.88 -19.66 5.55
CA ASN A 298 -8.92 -19.00 6.85
C ASN A 298 -9.82 -17.75 6.85
N VAL A 299 -9.96 -17.07 5.72
CA VAL A 299 -10.86 -15.91 5.55
C VAL A 299 -12.32 -16.34 5.66
N ILE A 300 -12.67 -17.46 5.02
CA ILE A 300 -14.03 -18.01 5.01
C ILE A 300 -14.44 -18.47 6.43
N ARG A 301 -13.55 -19.17 7.14
CA ARG A 301 -13.80 -19.68 8.49
C ARG A 301 -14.00 -18.58 9.54
N GLN A 302 -13.43 -17.39 9.34
CA GLN A 302 -13.59 -16.27 10.28
C GLN A 302 -14.85 -15.44 10.03
N GLY A 303 -15.73 -15.82 9.10
CA GLY A 303 -17.04 -15.17 8.87
C GLY A 303 -16.94 -13.75 8.31
N ARG A 304 -15.81 -13.37 7.71
CA ARG A 304 -15.56 -12.03 7.20
C ARG A 304 -15.91 -11.83 5.71
N LEU A 305 -16.47 -12.85 5.07
CA LEU A 305 -17.05 -12.72 3.73
C LEU A 305 -18.56 -12.64 3.85
N THR A 306 -19.08 -11.44 4.10
CA THR A 306 -20.42 -11.05 3.64
C THR A 306 -20.18 -10.32 2.31
N LEU A 307 -20.41 -11.03 1.22
CA LEU A 307 -20.54 -10.44 -0.12
C LEU A 307 -21.83 -9.62 -0.20
#